data_baaf2a5da65f1268e44beae1e59f6a3d
#
_entry.id   baaf2a5da65f1268e44beae1e59f6a3d
#
_cell.length_a   1.000
_cell.length_b   1.000
_cell.length_c   1.000
_cell.angle_alpha   90.00
_cell.angle_beta   90.00
_cell.angle_gamma   90.00
#
_symmetry.space_group_name_H-M   'P 1'
#
loop_
_entity.id
_entity.type
_entity.pdbx_description
1 polymer ?
#
loop_
_entity_poly.entity_id
_entity_poly.type
_entity_poly.pdbx_seq_one_letter_code
_entity_poly.pdbx_strand_id
1 'polypeptide(L)'
;MTHETGQLPISDSATVRLSARQWLCALGLSFGLAWLLPVAWMAFEPFEPVPHYRVPYELSNDYWLYERWLDQLPPDAIPVVGDSVVWGEYTAHDGTLSRFLGDATGKPFANAGINGLYPLALWGLVEHHGGALANRRVLLHCNLLWMSDPEADMQLAKEQVFNHPALVPQFTPRIPCYRADTDTRLGRALERWLKPLSWVRHLQQTYFGQKSAPEWTLADDGKFPPTYPNTYRLPVGVPLSAELPSAKRGLASERHKPWSANQSGQVNMEWVTPESSLQWQAFRRLAKRLQGGGSDLLVVVGPLNEHMMNDATREKYLGFRIAVAAWLSAEGIRFVVPEALPSDGFADASHPLTQGYERLAKRLAAAPVFQSWLDQ
;
A
#
# COMPACT_ATOMS: atom_id res chain seq x y z
N MET A 1 -33.35 70.71 -12.14
CA MET A 1 -33.63 69.26 -12.14
C MET A 1 -32.38 68.56 -11.66
N THR A 2 -32.31 68.28 -10.37
CA THR A 2 -31.21 67.61 -9.74
C THR A 2 -31.52 66.11 -9.72
N HIS A 3 -30.75 65.32 -10.45
CA HIS A 3 -30.83 63.88 -10.42
C HIS A 3 -30.21 63.38 -9.08
N GLU A 4 -31.04 63.00 -8.12
CA GLU A 4 -30.65 62.17 -7.02
C GLU A 4 -30.29 60.78 -7.52
N THR A 5 -29.03 60.43 -7.53
CA THR A 5 -28.55 59.06 -7.69
C THR A 5 -28.84 58.33 -6.39
N GLY A 6 -29.97 57.60 -6.33
CA GLY A 6 -30.25 56.75 -5.21
C GLY A 6 -29.16 55.63 -5.12
N GLN A 7 -28.24 55.80 -4.19
CA GLN A 7 -27.42 54.67 -3.78
C GLN A 7 -28.32 53.65 -3.12
N LEU A 8 -28.43 52.48 -3.71
CA LEU A 8 -29.06 51.32 -3.06
C LEU A 8 -28.26 51.01 -1.77
N PRO A 9 -28.93 50.83 -0.65
CA PRO A 9 -28.25 50.45 0.58
C PRO A 9 -27.52 49.14 0.34
N ILE A 10 -26.18 49.19 0.41
CA ILE A 10 -25.35 47.99 0.49
C ILE A 10 -25.83 47.28 1.74
N SER A 11 -26.58 46.19 1.56
CA SER A 11 -27.07 45.41 2.69
C SER A 11 -25.85 44.89 3.46
N ASP A 12 -25.74 45.27 4.70
CA ASP A 12 -24.66 44.91 5.64
C ASP A 12 -24.80 43.42 6.07
N SER A 13 -25.26 42.57 5.14
CA SER A 13 -25.53 41.17 5.33
C SER A 13 -24.29 40.30 5.50
N ALA A 14 -23.09 40.87 5.41
CA ALA A 14 -21.83 40.14 5.55
C ALA A 14 -21.32 40.00 7.00
N THR A 15 -22.00 40.57 7.99
CA THR A 15 -21.54 40.50 9.38
C THR A 15 -22.42 39.59 10.22
N VAL A 16 -22.42 38.29 9.94
CA VAL A 16 -22.94 37.31 10.91
C VAL A 16 -21.95 37.23 12.06
N ARG A 17 -22.18 38.04 13.09
CA ARG A 17 -21.40 38.00 14.34
C ARG A 17 -21.98 36.93 15.25
N LEU A 18 -21.41 35.75 15.21
CA LEU A 18 -21.74 34.67 16.15
C LEU A 18 -21.17 35.03 17.54
N SER A 19 -21.98 34.82 18.57
CA SER A 19 -21.48 34.86 19.97
C SER A 19 -20.48 33.71 20.18
N ALA A 20 -19.65 33.82 21.22
CA ALA A 20 -18.70 32.78 21.59
C ALA A 20 -19.38 31.41 21.79
N ARG A 21 -20.56 31.37 22.36
CA ARG A 21 -21.37 30.15 22.55
C ARG A 21 -21.80 29.56 21.22
N GLN A 22 -22.24 30.38 20.27
CA GLN A 22 -22.61 29.92 18.91
C GLN A 22 -21.41 29.39 18.16
N TRP A 23 -20.24 30.04 18.29
CA TRP A 23 -19.00 29.52 17.72
C TRP A 23 -18.62 28.16 18.30
N LEU A 24 -18.71 27.98 19.62
CA LEU A 24 -18.44 26.69 20.24
C LEU A 24 -19.44 25.61 19.78
N CYS A 25 -20.72 25.96 19.66
CA CYS A 25 -21.72 25.03 19.13
C CYS A 25 -21.45 24.69 17.66
N ALA A 26 -21.12 25.67 16.81
CA ALA A 26 -20.79 25.44 15.41
C ALA A 26 -19.56 24.55 15.24
N LEU A 27 -18.50 24.81 16.02
CA LEU A 27 -17.30 23.98 16.04
C LEU A 27 -17.61 22.55 16.52
N GLY A 28 -18.39 22.39 17.58
CA GLY A 28 -18.79 21.09 18.09
C GLY A 28 -19.62 20.29 17.07
N LEU A 29 -20.57 20.96 16.40
CA LEU A 29 -21.36 20.34 15.32
C LEU A 29 -20.48 19.95 14.13
N SER A 30 -19.61 20.85 13.69
CA SER A 30 -18.70 20.59 12.56
C SER A 30 -17.77 19.41 12.87
N PHE A 31 -17.24 19.35 14.09
CA PHE A 31 -16.42 18.23 14.56
C PHE A 31 -17.22 16.93 14.60
N GLY A 32 -18.42 16.95 15.18
CA GLY A 32 -19.31 15.80 15.22
C GLY A 32 -19.66 15.28 13.82
N LEU A 33 -20.02 16.18 12.92
CA LEU A 33 -20.28 15.84 11.51
C LEU A 33 -19.04 15.26 10.82
N ALA A 34 -17.87 15.86 11.02
CA ALA A 34 -16.63 15.35 10.42
C ALA A 34 -16.34 13.90 10.84
N TRP A 35 -16.69 13.50 12.06
CA TRP A 35 -16.51 12.11 12.52
C TRP A 35 -17.65 11.16 12.12
N LEU A 36 -18.86 11.67 11.95
CA LEU A 36 -20.02 10.86 11.56
C LEU A 36 -20.09 10.60 10.07
N LEU A 37 -19.70 11.57 9.25
CA LEU A 37 -19.76 11.46 7.78
C LEU A 37 -18.98 10.26 7.22
N PRO A 38 -17.74 9.98 7.65
CA PRO A 38 -17.02 8.80 7.20
C PRO A 38 -17.74 7.49 7.51
N VAL A 39 -18.33 7.40 8.70
CA VAL A 39 -19.08 6.20 9.11
C VAL A 39 -20.37 6.05 8.29
N ALA A 40 -21.10 7.15 8.10
CA ALA A 40 -22.29 7.14 7.24
C ALA A 40 -21.93 6.81 5.80
N TRP A 41 -20.80 7.33 5.28
CA TRP A 41 -20.33 7.04 3.93
C TRP A 41 -20.10 5.55 3.71
N MET A 42 -19.48 4.86 4.66
CA MET A 42 -19.26 3.40 4.56
C MET A 42 -20.56 2.61 4.42
N ALA A 43 -21.68 3.13 4.94
CA ALA A 43 -22.98 2.47 4.82
C ALA A 43 -23.63 2.66 3.44
N PHE A 44 -23.27 3.74 2.73
CA PHE A 44 -23.85 4.06 1.42
C PHE A 44 -22.95 3.67 0.25
N GLU A 45 -21.65 3.63 0.46
CA GLU A 45 -20.71 3.28 -0.58
C GLU A 45 -20.72 1.77 -0.81
N PRO A 46 -21.13 1.29 -1.98
CA PRO A 46 -21.06 -0.13 -2.29
C PRO A 46 -19.60 -0.57 -2.37
N PHE A 47 -19.30 -1.67 -1.70
CA PHE A 47 -17.98 -2.28 -1.70
C PHE A 47 -18.14 -3.80 -1.68
N GLU A 48 -18.09 -4.41 -2.86
CA GLU A 48 -18.22 -5.86 -3.03
C GLU A 48 -16.97 -6.40 -3.72
N PRO A 49 -15.93 -6.76 -2.96
CA PRO A 49 -14.69 -7.29 -3.54
C PRO A 49 -14.95 -8.64 -4.20
N VAL A 50 -14.49 -8.77 -5.43
CA VAL A 50 -14.49 -10.04 -6.15
C VAL A 50 -13.47 -11.01 -5.54
N PRO A 51 -13.62 -12.34 -5.76
CA PRO A 51 -12.58 -13.28 -5.39
C PRO A 51 -11.20 -12.85 -5.92
N HIS A 52 -10.18 -12.99 -5.12
CA HIS A 52 -8.79 -12.57 -5.43
C HIS A 52 -8.61 -11.06 -5.63
N TYR A 53 -9.52 -10.25 -5.04
CA TYR A 53 -9.37 -8.80 -5.02
C TYR A 53 -8.01 -8.37 -4.49
N ARG A 54 -7.48 -7.35 -5.12
CA ARG A 54 -6.32 -6.57 -4.64
C ARG A 54 -6.60 -5.09 -4.88
N VAL A 55 -6.06 -4.22 -4.04
CA VAL A 55 -6.25 -2.77 -4.22
C VAL A 55 -5.77 -2.36 -5.62
N PRO A 56 -6.59 -1.71 -6.45
CA PRO A 56 -6.18 -1.26 -7.78
C PRO A 56 -4.94 -0.36 -7.72
N TYR A 57 -4.10 -0.43 -8.74
CA TYR A 57 -2.86 0.36 -8.79
C TYR A 57 -3.10 1.86 -8.62
N GLU A 58 -4.12 2.38 -9.30
CA GLU A 58 -4.52 3.79 -9.26
C GLU A 58 -5.00 4.24 -7.87
N LEU A 59 -5.44 3.29 -7.05
CA LEU A 59 -5.92 3.49 -5.68
C LEU A 59 -4.91 3.00 -4.63
N SER A 60 -3.67 2.73 -5.01
CA SER A 60 -2.64 2.21 -4.10
C SER A 60 -2.31 3.15 -2.93
N ASN A 61 -2.62 4.44 -3.07
CA ASN A 61 -2.50 5.46 -2.01
C ASN A 61 -3.81 5.69 -1.24
N ASP A 62 -4.85 4.94 -1.52
CA ASP A 62 -6.12 5.00 -0.82
C ASP A 62 -6.12 4.02 0.37
N TYR A 63 -5.58 4.49 1.48
CA TYR A 63 -5.47 3.66 2.70
C TYR A 63 -6.80 3.47 3.42
N TRP A 64 -7.77 4.35 3.21
CA TRP A 64 -9.15 4.16 3.65
C TRP A 64 -9.77 2.92 2.99
N LEU A 65 -9.61 2.78 1.68
CA LEU A 65 -10.07 1.63 0.93
C LEU A 65 -9.38 0.35 1.40
N TYR A 66 -8.06 0.42 1.64
CA TYR A 66 -7.27 -0.71 2.13
C TYR A 66 -7.76 -1.17 3.53
N GLU A 67 -7.93 -0.23 4.47
CA GLU A 67 -8.45 -0.53 5.81
C GLU A 67 -9.83 -1.18 5.72
N ARG A 68 -10.75 -0.58 4.95
CA ARG A 68 -12.09 -1.09 4.74
C ARG A 68 -12.12 -2.50 4.17
N TRP A 69 -11.24 -2.76 3.21
CA TRP A 69 -11.12 -4.08 2.61
C TRP A 69 -10.62 -5.11 3.62
N LEU A 70 -9.61 -4.79 4.41
CA LEU A 70 -9.12 -5.67 5.47
C LEU A 70 -10.21 -5.98 6.52
N ASP A 71 -11.00 -4.97 6.90
CA ASP A 71 -12.09 -5.11 7.89
C ASP A 71 -13.20 -6.05 7.38
N GLN A 72 -13.38 -6.14 6.07
CA GLN A 72 -14.40 -6.99 5.44
C GLN A 72 -13.93 -8.41 5.15
N LEU A 73 -12.65 -8.72 5.36
CA LEU A 73 -12.15 -10.09 5.14
C LEU A 73 -12.85 -11.07 6.08
N PRO A 74 -13.27 -12.24 5.55
CA PRO A 74 -13.78 -13.31 6.39
C PRO A 74 -12.81 -13.66 7.53
N PRO A 75 -13.30 -14.08 8.69
CA PRO A 75 -12.44 -14.39 9.84
C PRO A 75 -11.39 -15.47 9.57
N ASP A 76 -11.69 -16.40 8.70
CA ASP A 76 -10.82 -17.50 8.28
C ASP A 76 -9.87 -17.15 7.12
N ALA A 77 -10.04 -15.98 6.50
CA ALA A 77 -9.16 -15.53 5.44
C ALA A 77 -7.76 -15.19 5.99
N ILE A 78 -6.74 -15.62 5.25
CA ILE A 78 -5.33 -15.42 5.57
C ILE A 78 -4.78 -14.27 4.71
N PRO A 79 -4.59 -13.06 5.27
CA PRO A 79 -3.98 -11.96 4.53
C PRO A 79 -2.54 -12.27 4.17
N VAL A 80 -2.18 -12.08 2.90
CA VAL A 80 -0.80 -12.09 2.41
C VAL A 80 -0.35 -10.64 2.31
N VAL A 81 0.52 -10.22 3.22
CA VAL A 81 0.98 -8.83 3.36
C VAL A 81 2.34 -8.67 2.69
N GLY A 82 2.51 -7.62 1.91
CA GLY A 82 3.78 -7.32 1.25
C GLY A 82 3.68 -6.17 0.25
N ASP A 83 4.70 -6.10 -0.57
CA ASP A 83 4.90 -5.09 -1.61
C ASP A 83 4.29 -5.50 -2.97
N SER A 84 4.83 -4.95 -4.04
CA SER A 84 4.49 -5.27 -5.43
C SER A 84 4.59 -6.76 -5.77
N VAL A 85 5.45 -7.51 -5.08
CA VAL A 85 5.54 -8.97 -5.27
C VAL A 85 4.27 -9.66 -4.78
N VAL A 86 3.77 -9.30 -3.62
CA VAL A 86 2.49 -9.85 -3.12
C VAL A 86 1.32 -9.31 -3.93
N TRP A 87 1.34 -8.02 -4.22
CA TRP A 87 0.31 -7.38 -5.05
C TRP A 87 0.19 -8.07 -6.41
N GLY A 88 1.30 -8.56 -6.96
CA GLY A 88 1.36 -9.29 -8.23
C GLY A 88 1.56 -8.36 -9.42
N GLU A 89 2.61 -7.52 -9.38
CA GLU A 89 3.02 -6.75 -10.56
C GLU A 89 3.31 -7.71 -11.72
N TYR A 90 2.95 -7.31 -12.92
CA TYR A 90 3.04 -8.13 -14.15
C TYR A 90 2.08 -9.32 -14.23
N THR A 91 1.15 -9.49 -13.28
CA THR A 91 0.15 -10.58 -13.35
C THR A 91 -1.29 -10.07 -13.23
N ALA A 92 -2.23 -10.80 -13.77
CA ALA A 92 -3.65 -10.59 -13.52
C ALA A 92 -4.00 -11.00 -12.08
N HIS A 93 -5.21 -10.63 -11.60
CA HIS A 93 -5.66 -10.94 -10.24
C HIS A 93 -5.70 -12.44 -9.92
N ASP A 94 -5.94 -13.27 -10.92
CA ASP A 94 -5.94 -14.72 -10.84
C ASP A 94 -4.55 -15.36 -10.99
N GLY A 95 -3.52 -14.54 -11.24
CA GLY A 95 -2.12 -14.97 -11.38
C GLY A 95 -1.24 -14.64 -10.16
N THR A 96 -1.82 -14.30 -9.01
CA THR A 96 -1.07 -13.86 -7.83
C THR A 96 -0.72 -15.01 -6.87
N LEU A 97 0.26 -14.75 -5.97
CA LEU A 97 0.65 -15.72 -4.95
C LEU A 97 -0.53 -16.15 -4.07
N SER A 98 -1.36 -15.22 -3.61
CA SER A 98 -2.51 -15.50 -2.76
C SER A 98 -3.52 -16.43 -3.46
N ARG A 99 -3.77 -16.22 -4.76
CA ARG A 99 -4.64 -17.09 -5.56
C ARG A 99 -4.11 -18.51 -5.61
N PHE A 100 -2.85 -18.69 -5.98
CA PHE A 100 -2.25 -20.03 -6.10
C PHE A 100 -2.05 -20.73 -4.76
N LEU A 101 -1.85 -20.00 -3.66
CA LEU A 101 -1.85 -20.58 -2.31
C LEU A 101 -3.25 -21.11 -1.97
N GLY A 102 -4.29 -20.34 -2.31
CA GLY A 102 -5.68 -20.81 -2.15
C GLY A 102 -5.93 -22.11 -2.88
N ASP A 103 -5.53 -22.19 -4.14
CA ASP A 103 -5.69 -23.40 -4.96
C ASP A 103 -4.90 -24.60 -4.44
N ALA A 104 -3.67 -24.36 -3.97
CA ALA A 104 -2.78 -25.43 -3.51
C ALA A 104 -3.17 -25.98 -2.12
N THR A 105 -3.86 -25.20 -1.29
CA THR A 105 -4.13 -25.54 0.12
C THR A 105 -5.61 -25.68 0.45
N GLY A 106 -6.50 -25.20 -0.41
CA GLY A 106 -7.93 -25.09 -0.12
C GLY A 106 -8.30 -24.07 0.96
N LYS A 107 -7.36 -23.21 1.39
CA LYS A 107 -7.60 -22.16 2.39
C LYS A 107 -7.81 -20.80 1.72
N PRO A 108 -8.64 -19.92 2.27
CA PRO A 108 -8.89 -18.60 1.70
C PRO A 108 -7.71 -17.65 1.98
N PHE A 109 -6.81 -17.48 1.02
CA PHE A 109 -5.76 -16.45 1.07
C PHE A 109 -6.25 -15.15 0.41
N ALA A 110 -5.97 -14.02 1.07
CA ALA A 110 -6.37 -12.69 0.60
C ALA A 110 -5.14 -11.84 0.26
N ASN A 111 -5.15 -11.17 -0.90
CA ASN A 111 -4.04 -10.34 -1.36
C ASN A 111 -4.03 -8.98 -0.66
N ALA A 112 -3.28 -8.85 0.43
CA ALA A 112 -3.07 -7.61 1.18
C ALA A 112 -1.76 -6.89 0.78
N GLY A 113 -1.25 -7.17 -0.40
CA GLY A 113 -0.12 -6.44 -0.99
C GLY A 113 -0.55 -5.11 -1.57
N ILE A 114 0.36 -4.14 -1.54
CA ILE A 114 0.21 -2.86 -2.24
C ILE A 114 1.45 -2.61 -3.10
N ASN A 115 1.22 -2.18 -4.34
CA ASN A 115 2.31 -1.89 -5.27
C ASN A 115 3.17 -0.71 -4.78
N GLY A 116 4.49 -0.84 -4.93
CA GLY A 116 5.45 0.23 -4.63
C GLY A 116 5.76 0.45 -3.15
N LEU A 117 5.32 -0.44 -2.26
CA LEU A 117 5.68 -0.37 -0.84
C LEU A 117 7.07 -0.96 -0.57
N TYR A 118 7.90 -0.19 0.10
CA TYR A 118 9.10 -0.66 0.76
C TYR A 118 8.83 -0.85 2.27
N PRO A 119 9.67 -1.57 3.02
CA PRO A 119 9.39 -1.89 4.43
C PRO A 119 9.08 -0.68 5.32
N LEU A 120 9.72 0.47 5.09
CA LEU A 120 9.40 1.70 5.82
C LEU A 120 7.94 2.12 5.63
N ALA A 121 7.45 2.06 4.39
CA ALA A 121 6.05 2.40 4.08
C ALA A 121 5.12 1.25 4.47
N LEU A 122 5.53 -0.01 4.27
CA LEU A 122 4.74 -1.19 4.67
C LEU A 122 4.54 -1.25 6.19
N TRP A 123 5.57 -0.92 6.97
CA TRP A 123 5.43 -0.76 8.42
C TRP A 123 4.41 0.33 8.76
N GLY A 124 4.48 1.50 8.12
CA GLY A 124 3.50 2.57 8.32
C GLY A 124 2.07 2.17 7.92
N LEU A 125 1.91 1.41 6.84
CA LEU A 125 0.62 0.86 6.43
C LEU A 125 0.01 -0.03 7.52
N VAL A 126 0.78 -1.00 8.00
CA VAL A 126 0.31 -1.94 9.03
C VAL A 126 0.08 -1.23 10.38
N GLU A 127 0.96 -0.29 10.75
CA GLU A 127 0.82 0.45 12.01
C GLU A 127 -0.44 1.30 12.06
N HIS A 128 -0.81 1.97 10.95
CA HIS A 128 -1.91 2.94 10.93
C HIS A 128 -3.20 2.41 10.32
N HIS A 129 -3.11 1.41 9.43
CA HIS A 129 -4.25 0.90 8.65
C HIS A 129 -4.39 -0.63 8.71
N GLY A 130 -3.54 -1.31 9.45
CA GLY A 130 -3.54 -2.77 9.56
C GLY A 130 -4.26 -3.31 10.80
N GLY A 131 -5.18 -2.57 11.41
CA GLY A 131 -5.86 -2.97 12.64
C GLY A 131 -6.55 -4.34 12.55
N ALA A 132 -7.16 -4.63 11.41
CA ALA A 132 -7.84 -5.91 11.15
C ALA A 132 -6.89 -7.13 11.00
N LEU A 133 -5.59 -6.91 10.94
CA LEU A 133 -4.60 -8.00 10.93
C LEU A 133 -4.37 -8.60 12.33
N ALA A 134 -4.79 -7.91 13.39
CA ALA A 134 -4.63 -8.38 14.76
C ALA A 134 -5.39 -9.68 15.00
N ASN A 135 -4.77 -10.60 15.75
CA ASN A 135 -5.33 -11.91 16.10
C ASN A 135 -5.70 -12.79 14.89
N ARG A 136 -5.08 -12.56 13.73
CA ARG A 136 -5.26 -13.37 12.53
C ARG A 136 -3.99 -14.14 12.17
N ARG A 137 -4.11 -15.18 11.39
CA ARG A 137 -2.99 -15.70 10.62
C ARG A 137 -2.60 -14.70 9.55
N VAL A 138 -1.31 -14.42 9.44
CA VAL A 138 -0.76 -13.47 8.46
C VAL A 138 0.44 -14.08 7.78
N LEU A 139 0.44 -14.11 6.45
CA LEU A 139 1.62 -14.42 5.65
C LEU A 139 2.30 -13.10 5.29
N LEU A 140 3.54 -12.90 5.75
CA LEU A 140 4.31 -11.68 5.47
C LEU A 140 5.44 -11.99 4.49
N HIS A 141 5.52 -11.26 3.40
CA HIS A 141 6.61 -11.37 2.42
C HIS A 141 7.78 -10.48 2.81
N CYS A 142 8.98 -11.05 2.82
CA CYS A 142 10.26 -10.38 3.03
C CYS A 142 11.04 -10.32 1.71
N ASN A 143 10.96 -9.18 1.03
CA ASN A 143 11.68 -8.94 -0.21
C ASN A 143 13.05 -8.33 0.09
N LEU A 144 14.14 -9.08 -0.08
CA LEU A 144 15.48 -8.61 0.22
C LEU A 144 16.00 -7.58 -0.80
N LEU A 145 15.31 -7.38 -1.93
CA LEU A 145 15.69 -6.39 -2.95
C LEU A 145 15.78 -4.96 -2.37
N TRP A 146 15.04 -4.67 -1.29
CA TRP A 146 15.08 -3.37 -0.63
C TRP A 146 16.46 -2.98 -0.06
N MET A 147 17.36 -3.97 0.12
CA MET A 147 18.72 -3.76 0.61
C MET A 147 19.77 -3.93 -0.50
N SER A 148 19.35 -4.00 -1.78
CA SER A 148 20.24 -4.27 -2.92
C SER A 148 21.30 -3.19 -3.15
N ASP A 149 21.02 -1.97 -2.71
CA ASP A 149 21.93 -0.82 -2.76
C ASP A 149 21.49 0.28 -1.79
N PRO A 150 22.36 1.30 -1.52
CA PRO A 150 22.02 2.40 -0.62
C PRO A 150 20.85 3.27 -1.09
N GLU A 151 20.54 3.30 -2.40
CA GLU A 151 19.39 4.04 -2.94
C GLU A 151 18.09 3.32 -2.60
N ALA A 152 17.99 2.03 -2.88
CA ALA A 152 16.83 1.20 -2.51
C ALA A 152 16.61 1.18 -0.99
N ASP A 153 17.68 1.20 -0.19
CA ASP A 153 17.62 1.28 1.27
C ASP A 153 17.33 2.70 1.80
N MET A 154 17.18 3.70 0.93
CA MET A 154 16.85 5.10 1.27
C MET A 154 17.92 5.80 2.13
N GLN A 155 19.17 5.39 2.06
CA GLN A 155 20.26 5.97 2.85
C GLN A 155 20.93 7.17 2.18
N LEU A 156 20.78 7.34 0.87
CA LEU A 156 21.39 8.45 0.15
C LEU A 156 20.78 9.78 0.57
N ALA A 157 21.63 10.82 0.68
CA ALA A 157 21.14 12.17 0.97
C ALA A 157 20.45 12.85 -0.23
N LYS A 158 20.57 12.27 -1.43
CA LYS A 158 19.88 12.74 -2.63
C LYS A 158 18.37 12.55 -2.46
N GLU A 159 17.59 13.58 -2.81
CA GLU A 159 16.14 13.53 -2.75
C GLU A 159 15.58 12.39 -3.61
N GLN A 160 14.67 11.64 -3.04
CA GLN A 160 13.93 10.59 -3.72
C GLN A 160 12.43 10.83 -3.60
N VAL A 161 11.72 10.51 -4.67
CA VAL A 161 10.26 10.55 -4.69
C VAL A 161 9.73 9.21 -4.13
N PHE A 162 8.99 9.30 -3.05
CA PHE A 162 8.35 8.13 -2.44
C PHE A 162 6.99 7.87 -3.10
N ASN A 163 6.71 6.63 -3.45
CA ASN A 163 5.38 6.24 -3.95
C ASN A 163 4.30 6.41 -2.87
N HIS A 164 4.68 6.18 -1.61
CA HIS A 164 3.77 6.22 -0.45
C HIS A 164 4.29 7.15 0.65
N PRO A 165 4.44 8.46 0.37
CA PRO A 165 5.07 9.39 1.31
C PRO A 165 4.26 9.61 2.58
N ALA A 166 2.95 9.37 2.56
CA ALA A 166 2.12 9.46 3.76
C ALA A 166 2.41 8.35 4.78
N LEU A 167 2.90 7.19 4.36
CA LEU A 167 3.16 6.05 5.24
C LEU A 167 4.53 6.09 5.90
N VAL A 168 5.53 6.75 5.29
CA VAL A 168 6.87 6.79 5.87
C VAL A 168 6.93 7.73 7.08
N PRO A 169 7.84 7.52 8.05
CA PRO A 169 8.02 8.42 9.17
C PRO A 169 8.22 9.88 8.74
N GLN A 170 7.42 10.80 9.26
CA GLN A 170 7.49 12.21 8.88
C GLN A 170 8.56 12.98 9.64
N PHE A 171 8.80 12.64 10.91
CA PHE A 171 9.71 13.35 11.80
C PHE A 171 10.79 12.44 12.39
N THR A 172 10.41 11.30 12.93
CA THR A 172 11.32 10.37 13.61
C THR A 172 10.97 8.93 13.26
N PRO A 173 11.95 8.08 12.85
CA PRO A 173 13.33 8.44 12.52
C PRO A 173 13.44 9.31 11.28
N ARG A 174 14.52 10.10 11.18
CA ARG A 174 14.78 10.91 9.98
C ARG A 174 15.24 10.04 8.83
N ILE A 175 14.58 10.15 7.69
CA ILE A 175 14.97 9.47 6.45
C ILE A 175 15.88 10.43 5.65
N PRO A 176 17.13 10.05 5.32
CA PRO A 176 18.10 10.96 4.69
C PRO A 176 17.64 11.56 3.36
N CYS A 177 17.00 10.77 2.49
CA CYS A 177 16.54 11.20 1.17
C CYS A 177 15.17 11.88 1.18
N TYR A 178 14.42 11.85 2.29
CA TYR A 178 13.07 12.39 2.35
C TYR A 178 13.08 13.91 2.53
N ARG A 179 12.65 14.62 1.49
CA ARG A 179 12.51 16.08 1.49
C ARG A 179 11.02 16.43 1.42
N ALA A 180 10.53 17.07 2.43
CA ALA A 180 9.21 17.68 2.48
C ALA A 180 9.26 18.83 3.48
N ASP A 181 8.52 19.87 3.21
CA ASP A 181 8.36 20.98 4.17
C ASP A 181 7.57 20.54 5.41
N THR A 182 7.59 21.40 6.43
CA THR A 182 6.94 21.09 7.71
C THR A 182 5.43 20.95 7.56
N ASP A 183 4.80 21.76 6.73
CA ASP A 183 3.35 21.76 6.53
C ASP A 183 2.89 20.48 5.86
N THR A 184 3.59 20.06 4.82
CA THR A 184 3.36 18.76 4.15
C THR A 184 3.53 17.58 5.12
N ARG A 185 4.60 17.61 5.94
CA ARG A 185 4.84 16.53 6.94
C ARG A 185 3.75 16.49 8.00
N LEU A 186 3.34 17.66 8.48
CA LEU A 186 2.27 17.78 9.47
C LEU A 186 0.94 17.29 8.88
N GLY A 187 0.60 17.71 7.66
CA GLY A 187 -0.61 17.25 6.95
C GLY A 187 -0.65 15.74 6.82
N ARG A 188 0.44 15.11 6.37
CA ARG A 188 0.55 13.64 6.27
C ARG A 188 0.47 12.94 7.62
N ALA A 189 1.06 13.52 8.66
CA ALA A 189 0.95 12.97 10.01
C ALA A 189 -0.50 13.04 10.52
N LEU A 190 -1.20 14.16 10.32
CA LEU A 190 -2.60 14.32 10.72
C LEU A 190 -3.53 13.36 9.94
N GLU A 191 -3.28 13.16 8.65
CA GLU A 191 -4.04 12.22 7.81
C GLU A 191 -4.05 10.79 8.39
N ARG A 192 -2.93 10.34 8.98
CA ARG A 192 -2.83 9.03 9.61
C ARG A 192 -3.67 8.88 10.87
N TRP A 193 -3.79 9.95 11.65
CA TRP A 193 -4.45 9.90 12.96
C TRP A 193 -5.92 10.30 12.92
N LEU A 194 -6.32 11.05 11.89
CA LEU A 194 -7.66 11.62 11.80
C LEU A 194 -8.46 10.94 10.68
N LYS A 195 -9.30 9.98 11.04
CA LYS A 195 -10.18 9.27 10.09
C LYS A 195 -10.94 10.18 9.12
N PRO A 196 -11.43 11.37 9.52
CA PRO A 196 -12.04 12.31 8.56
C PRO A 196 -11.11 12.73 7.43
N LEU A 197 -9.82 12.94 7.70
CA LEU A 197 -8.86 13.33 6.67
C LEU A 197 -8.53 12.17 5.72
N SER A 198 -8.39 10.96 6.26
CA SER A 198 -8.23 9.75 5.46
C SER A 198 -9.43 9.52 4.54
N TRP A 199 -10.65 9.75 5.02
CA TRP A 199 -11.86 9.70 4.20
C TRP A 199 -11.89 10.77 3.10
N VAL A 200 -11.54 12.01 3.41
CA VAL A 200 -11.42 13.08 2.39
C VAL A 200 -10.41 12.68 1.32
N ARG A 201 -9.30 12.08 1.71
CA ARG A 201 -8.31 11.56 0.77
C ARG A 201 -8.87 10.45 -0.12
N HIS A 202 -9.63 9.53 0.46
CA HIS A 202 -10.37 8.51 -0.28
C HIS A 202 -11.31 9.13 -1.33
N LEU A 203 -12.11 10.12 -0.94
CA LEU A 203 -12.99 10.82 -1.89
C LEU A 203 -12.21 11.46 -3.04
N GLN A 204 -11.08 12.10 -2.75
CA GLN A 204 -10.22 12.71 -3.77
C GLN A 204 -9.71 11.67 -4.77
N GLN A 205 -9.25 10.53 -4.28
CA GLN A 205 -8.66 9.51 -5.14
C GLN A 205 -9.71 8.75 -5.95
N THR A 206 -10.78 8.37 -5.31
CA THR A 206 -11.79 7.49 -5.93
C THR A 206 -12.80 8.26 -6.76
N TYR A 207 -13.23 9.46 -6.32
CA TYR A 207 -14.35 10.17 -6.94
C TYR A 207 -13.94 11.46 -7.63
N PHE A 208 -12.91 12.15 -7.18
CA PHE A 208 -12.56 13.48 -7.71
C PHE A 208 -11.32 13.49 -8.62
N GLY A 209 -10.94 12.33 -9.12
CA GLY A 209 -9.83 12.23 -10.07
C GLY A 209 -8.50 12.74 -9.51
N GLN A 210 -8.26 12.50 -8.22
CA GLN A 210 -7.08 12.93 -7.47
C GLN A 210 -6.93 14.46 -7.29
N LYS A 211 -7.97 15.23 -7.61
CA LYS A 211 -7.98 16.69 -7.42
C LYS A 211 -8.30 17.04 -5.97
N SER A 212 -7.70 18.07 -5.44
CA SER A 212 -8.13 18.68 -4.19
C SER A 212 -9.54 19.30 -4.34
N ALA A 213 -10.26 19.49 -3.23
CA ALA A 213 -11.59 20.08 -3.29
C ALA A 213 -11.59 21.49 -3.96
N PRO A 214 -10.62 22.40 -3.68
CA PRO A 214 -10.51 23.65 -4.43
C PRO A 214 -10.25 23.46 -5.92
N GLU A 215 -9.29 22.63 -6.30
CA GLU A 215 -9.00 22.36 -7.71
C GLU A 215 -10.18 21.76 -8.43
N TRP A 216 -10.93 20.90 -7.75
CA TRP A 216 -12.11 20.26 -8.29
C TRP A 216 -13.27 21.27 -8.45
N THR A 217 -13.50 22.13 -7.45
CA THR A 217 -14.55 23.15 -7.44
C THR A 217 -14.28 24.26 -8.45
N LEU A 218 -13.00 24.62 -8.63
CA LEU A 218 -12.57 25.72 -9.51
C LEU A 218 -12.16 25.26 -10.90
N ALA A 219 -12.26 23.96 -11.21
CA ALA A 219 -11.91 23.46 -12.52
C ALA A 219 -12.84 24.09 -13.58
N ASP A 220 -12.25 24.90 -14.43
CA ASP A 220 -12.94 25.53 -15.55
C ASP A 220 -13.14 24.50 -16.67
N ASP A 221 -14.37 24.24 -17.05
CA ASP A 221 -14.74 23.39 -18.20
C ASP A 221 -15.00 24.21 -19.47
N GLY A 222 -14.69 25.50 -19.46
CA GLY A 222 -14.89 26.42 -20.59
C GLY A 222 -16.35 26.74 -20.88
N LYS A 223 -17.30 26.35 -20.02
CA LYS A 223 -18.73 26.65 -20.17
C LYS A 223 -19.14 27.75 -19.22
N PHE A 224 -19.99 28.64 -19.69
CA PHE A 224 -20.59 29.67 -18.84
C PHE A 224 -22.12 29.57 -18.86
N PRO A 225 -22.79 29.53 -17.70
CA PRO A 225 -22.23 29.45 -16.36
C PRO A 225 -21.42 28.17 -16.16
N PRO A 226 -20.33 28.21 -15.37
CA PRO A 226 -19.49 27.06 -15.16
C PRO A 226 -20.39 25.90 -14.67
N THR A 227 -20.51 24.90 -15.48
CA THR A 227 -21.06 23.64 -14.99
C THR A 227 -19.99 23.12 -14.05
N TYR A 228 -20.32 23.00 -12.78
CA TYR A 228 -19.48 22.27 -11.86
C TYR A 228 -19.07 20.98 -12.56
N PRO A 229 -17.77 20.75 -12.78
CA PRO A 229 -17.32 19.73 -13.72
C PRO A 229 -17.71 18.33 -13.29
N ASN A 230 -18.45 18.28 -12.26
CA ASN A 230 -18.74 17.05 -11.66
C ASN A 230 -20.22 16.82 -11.69
N THR A 231 -20.58 16.10 -12.65
CA THR A 231 -21.48 15.04 -12.33
C THR A 231 -20.93 14.38 -11.07
N TYR A 232 -21.44 14.83 -9.93
CA TYR A 232 -21.32 14.10 -8.67
C TYR A 232 -21.65 12.65 -9.02
N ARG A 233 -20.63 11.83 -9.11
CA ARG A 233 -20.85 10.41 -9.21
C ARG A 233 -21.41 10.03 -7.86
N LEU A 234 -22.71 9.78 -7.83
CA LEU A 234 -23.27 9.03 -6.72
C LEU A 234 -22.32 7.86 -6.43
N PRO A 235 -22.18 7.44 -5.17
CA PRO A 235 -21.36 6.30 -4.81
C PRO A 235 -21.79 5.10 -5.65
N VAL A 236 -21.20 4.94 -6.78
CA VAL A 236 -21.39 3.81 -7.70
C VAL A 236 -20.20 2.92 -7.55
N GLY A 237 -20.13 2.15 -6.55
CA GLY A 237 -19.11 1.16 -6.39
C GLY A 237 -17.68 1.63 -6.66
N VAL A 238 -16.80 1.48 -5.73
CA VAL A 238 -15.37 1.54 -6.00
C VAL A 238 -15.10 0.57 -7.12
N PRO A 239 -14.38 0.95 -8.19
CA PRO A 239 -13.99 -0.01 -9.22
C PRO A 239 -13.13 -1.09 -8.59
N LEU A 240 -13.74 -2.23 -8.33
CA LEU A 240 -13.12 -3.40 -7.74
C LEU A 240 -12.44 -4.27 -8.78
N SER A 241 -12.27 -3.74 -9.98
CA SER A 241 -11.59 -4.47 -11.01
C SER A 241 -10.15 -4.63 -10.57
N ALA A 242 -9.83 -5.86 -10.25
CA ALA A 242 -8.46 -6.28 -10.06
C ALA A 242 -7.72 -6.31 -11.40
N GLU A 243 -8.01 -5.36 -12.27
CA GLU A 243 -7.31 -5.21 -13.51
C GLU A 243 -5.87 -4.83 -13.24
N LEU A 244 -5.05 -5.27 -14.13
CA LEU A 244 -3.63 -4.99 -14.14
C LEU A 244 -3.34 -3.53 -13.91
N PRO A 245 -2.26 -3.24 -13.20
CA PRO A 245 -1.72 -1.89 -13.13
C PRO A 245 -1.29 -1.51 -14.52
N SER A 246 -2.10 -1.21 -15.31
CA SER A 246 -1.87 -0.63 -16.57
C SER A 246 -2.39 -1.44 -17.75
N ALA A 247 -3.57 -1.16 -18.07
CA ALA A 247 -3.82 -0.81 -19.45
C ALA A 247 -2.76 0.21 -19.99
N LYS A 248 -2.21 1.09 -19.13
CA LYS A 248 -1.11 2.03 -19.45
C LYS A 248 0.26 1.36 -19.59
N ARG A 249 0.52 0.25 -18.91
CA ARG A 249 1.77 -0.50 -19.04
C ARG A 249 1.65 -1.71 -19.97
N GLY A 250 0.45 -2.02 -20.42
CA GLY A 250 0.23 -3.08 -21.40
C GLY A 250 0.52 -4.50 -20.91
N LEU A 251 0.49 -4.72 -19.62
CA LEU A 251 1.09 -5.89 -19.01
C LEU A 251 0.04 -6.88 -18.50
N ALA A 252 -0.59 -7.58 -19.42
CA ALA A 252 -1.08 -8.91 -19.08
C ALA A 252 0.14 -9.82 -18.83
N SER A 253 0.10 -10.67 -17.80
CA SER A 253 1.21 -11.58 -17.46
C SER A 253 1.65 -12.44 -18.63
N GLU A 254 0.71 -12.90 -19.44
CA GLU A 254 0.97 -13.66 -20.66
C GLU A 254 1.65 -12.85 -21.78
N ARG A 255 1.67 -11.52 -21.68
CA ARG A 255 2.34 -10.61 -22.62
C ARG A 255 3.67 -10.11 -22.10
N HIS A 256 3.96 -10.30 -20.82
CA HIS A 256 5.23 -9.92 -20.24
C HIS A 256 6.26 -11.04 -20.51
N LYS A 257 7.35 -10.68 -21.19
CA LYS A 257 8.41 -11.65 -21.46
C LYS A 257 9.17 -11.98 -20.18
N PRO A 258 9.54 -13.25 -19.95
CA PRO A 258 10.43 -13.61 -18.87
C PRO A 258 11.77 -12.88 -19.00
N TRP A 259 12.38 -12.57 -17.87
CA TRP A 259 13.72 -11.96 -17.83
C TRP A 259 14.72 -12.74 -18.70
N SER A 260 14.67 -14.07 -18.65
CA SER A 260 15.54 -14.96 -19.44
C SER A 260 15.42 -14.80 -20.97
N ALA A 261 14.29 -14.27 -21.46
CA ALA A 261 14.12 -14.02 -22.89
C ALA A 261 14.90 -12.80 -23.39
N ASN A 262 15.23 -11.86 -22.51
CA ASN A 262 15.95 -10.64 -22.87
C ASN A 262 17.44 -10.70 -22.51
N GLN A 263 17.86 -11.66 -21.67
CA GLN A 263 19.23 -11.91 -21.20
C GLN A 263 20.09 -10.63 -21.04
N SER A 264 19.51 -9.60 -20.44
CA SER A 264 20.25 -8.43 -20.03
C SER A 264 21.20 -8.87 -18.91
N GLY A 265 22.48 -8.89 -19.12
CA GLY A 265 23.58 -9.38 -18.30
C GLY A 265 23.39 -9.41 -16.76
N GLN A 266 24.39 -9.93 -16.09
CA GLN A 266 24.37 -10.02 -14.63
C GLN A 266 24.51 -8.64 -13.98
N VAL A 267 23.78 -8.41 -12.91
CA VAL A 267 23.77 -7.17 -12.14
C VAL A 267 24.70 -7.30 -10.94
N ASN A 268 25.49 -6.25 -10.70
CA ASN A 268 26.20 -6.09 -9.44
C ASN A 268 25.34 -5.27 -8.46
N MET A 269 25.08 -5.80 -7.28
CA MET A 269 24.33 -5.13 -6.23
C MET A 269 25.27 -4.74 -5.08
N GLU A 270 25.17 -3.48 -4.64
CA GLU A 270 25.95 -2.94 -3.53
C GLU A 270 25.18 -3.11 -2.22
N TRP A 271 25.00 -4.34 -1.81
CA TRP A 271 24.17 -4.69 -0.65
C TRP A 271 24.47 -3.86 0.60
N VAL A 272 23.41 -3.28 1.17
CA VAL A 272 23.47 -2.64 2.50
C VAL A 272 23.36 -3.70 3.58
N THR A 273 24.26 -3.67 4.57
CA THR A 273 24.25 -4.69 5.62
C THR A 273 22.99 -4.57 6.51
N PRO A 274 22.48 -5.68 7.04
CA PRO A 274 21.28 -5.66 7.88
C PRO A 274 21.38 -4.72 9.09
N GLU A 275 22.59 -4.57 9.67
CA GLU A 275 22.82 -3.72 10.84
C GLU A 275 22.63 -2.24 10.52
N SER A 276 22.98 -1.83 9.31
CA SER A 276 22.90 -0.44 8.86
C SER A 276 21.64 -0.13 8.06
N SER A 277 20.92 -1.15 7.57
CA SER A 277 19.77 -0.98 6.68
C SER A 277 18.56 -0.36 7.38
N LEU A 278 18.05 0.73 6.80
CA LEU A 278 16.79 1.37 7.23
C LEU A 278 15.59 0.47 6.92
N GLN A 279 15.60 -0.17 5.75
CA GLN A 279 14.50 -1.04 5.31
C GLN A 279 14.44 -2.31 6.17
N TRP A 280 15.58 -2.92 6.49
CA TRP A 280 15.61 -4.07 7.38
C TRP A 280 15.13 -3.73 8.80
N GLN A 281 15.57 -2.60 9.35
CA GLN A 281 15.07 -2.14 10.65
C GLN A 281 13.55 -1.91 10.64
N ALA A 282 13.00 -1.37 9.55
CA ALA A 282 11.56 -1.20 9.39
C ALA A 282 10.84 -2.54 9.27
N PHE A 283 11.38 -3.50 8.51
CA PHE A 283 10.83 -4.85 8.42
C PHE A 283 10.77 -5.55 9.79
N ARG A 284 11.84 -5.43 10.59
CA ARG A 284 11.86 -5.97 11.96
C ARG A 284 10.75 -5.36 12.83
N ARG A 285 10.53 -4.06 12.74
CA ARG A 285 9.42 -3.37 13.46
C ARG A 285 8.06 -3.84 12.97
N LEU A 286 7.89 -4.01 11.67
CA LEU A 286 6.67 -4.54 11.07
C LEU A 286 6.35 -5.95 11.60
N ALA A 287 7.31 -6.87 11.56
CA ALA A 287 7.14 -8.22 12.06
C ALA A 287 6.78 -8.25 13.55
N LYS A 288 7.49 -7.46 14.37
CA LYS A 288 7.18 -7.30 15.81
C LYS A 288 5.81 -6.66 16.07
N ARG A 289 5.40 -5.73 15.21
CA ARG A 289 4.06 -5.10 15.31
C ARG A 289 2.95 -6.12 15.07
N LEU A 290 3.10 -6.98 14.06
CA LEU A 290 2.16 -8.06 13.80
C LEU A 290 2.10 -9.07 14.94
N GLN A 291 3.26 -9.55 15.43
CA GLN A 291 3.32 -10.44 16.60
C GLN A 291 2.70 -9.80 17.85
N GLY A 292 3.07 -8.54 18.14
CA GLY A 292 2.53 -7.80 19.29
C GLY A 292 1.02 -7.55 19.20
N GLY A 293 0.46 -7.56 17.99
CA GLY A 293 -0.97 -7.55 17.72
C GLY A 293 -1.66 -8.91 17.85
N GLY A 294 -0.94 -9.94 18.28
CA GLY A 294 -1.48 -11.31 18.42
C GLY A 294 -1.60 -12.07 17.10
N SER A 295 -1.00 -11.58 16.00
CA SER A 295 -1.06 -12.28 14.72
C SER A 295 -0.20 -13.55 14.76
N ASP A 296 -0.75 -14.66 14.27
CA ASP A 296 0.00 -15.89 13.99
C ASP A 296 0.76 -15.71 12.67
N LEU A 297 2.03 -15.32 12.79
CA LEU A 297 2.85 -14.83 11.69
C LEU A 297 3.70 -15.93 11.08
N LEU A 298 3.65 -16.04 9.74
CA LEU A 298 4.63 -16.77 8.95
C LEU A 298 5.28 -15.82 7.94
N VAL A 299 6.62 -15.83 7.87
CA VAL A 299 7.40 -14.99 6.94
C VAL A 299 7.91 -15.83 5.77
N VAL A 300 7.70 -15.35 4.54
CA VAL A 300 8.32 -15.90 3.33
C VAL A 300 9.47 -14.99 2.93
N VAL A 301 10.70 -15.51 2.92
CA VAL A 301 11.92 -14.75 2.59
C VAL A 301 12.28 -14.95 1.12
N GLY A 302 12.08 -13.93 0.31
CA GLY A 302 12.28 -14.00 -1.15
C GLY A 302 11.18 -14.81 -1.84
N PRO A 303 11.47 -15.46 -2.98
CA PRO A 303 12.78 -15.54 -3.66
C PRO A 303 13.08 -14.30 -4.50
N LEU A 304 14.37 -14.05 -4.75
CA LEU A 304 14.84 -13.15 -5.79
C LEU A 304 15.29 -13.96 -7.02
N ASN A 305 15.41 -13.27 -8.14
CA ASN A 305 15.96 -13.83 -9.37
C ASN A 305 17.50 -13.94 -9.27
N GLU A 306 17.97 -15.03 -8.68
CA GLU A 306 19.41 -15.27 -8.48
C GLU A 306 20.20 -15.38 -9.80
N HIS A 307 19.51 -15.66 -10.92
CA HIS A 307 20.12 -15.74 -12.24
C HIS A 307 20.60 -14.38 -12.78
N MET A 308 20.04 -13.28 -12.25
CA MET A 308 20.50 -11.93 -12.56
C MET A 308 21.78 -11.54 -11.81
N MET A 309 22.16 -12.26 -10.77
CA MET A 309 23.25 -11.91 -9.90
C MET A 309 24.56 -12.47 -10.40
N ASN A 310 25.64 -11.67 -10.40
CA ASN A 310 26.97 -12.23 -10.49
C ASN A 310 27.34 -13.01 -9.23
N ASP A 311 28.42 -13.77 -9.26
CA ASP A 311 28.76 -14.66 -8.13
C ASP A 311 28.97 -13.92 -6.80
N ALA A 312 29.63 -12.76 -6.83
CA ALA A 312 29.84 -11.94 -5.64
C ALA A 312 28.54 -11.38 -5.05
N THR A 313 27.62 -10.95 -5.92
CA THR A 313 26.30 -10.48 -5.50
C THR A 313 25.47 -11.62 -4.91
N ARG A 314 25.52 -12.79 -5.54
CA ARG A 314 24.80 -13.98 -5.07
C ARG A 314 25.33 -14.48 -3.74
N GLU A 315 26.61 -14.52 -3.54
CA GLU A 315 27.23 -14.90 -2.25
C GLU A 315 26.74 -14.00 -1.12
N LYS A 316 26.76 -12.67 -1.33
CA LYS A 316 26.23 -11.72 -0.36
C LYS A 316 24.72 -11.94 -0.10
N TYR A 317 23.93 -12.13 -1.14
CA TYR A 317 22.50 -12.43 -1.03
C TYR A 317 22.21 -13.68 -0.18
N LEU A 318 22.96 -14.75 -0.41
CA LEU A 318 22.85 -15.97 0.40
C LEU A 318 23.22 -15.71 1.87
N GLY A 319 24.26 -14.92 2.11
CA GLY A 319 24.62 -14.46 3.45
C GLY A 319 23.48 -13.68 4.14
N PHE A 320 22.81 -12.80 3.41
CA PHE A 320 21.63 -12.08 3.93
C PHE A 320 20.46 -13.01 4.24
N ARG A 321 20.16 -13.96 3.39
CA ARG A 321 19.12 -14.97 3.67
C ARG A 321 19.37 -15.70 4.98
N ILE A 322 20.63 -16.07 5.23
CA ILE A 322 21.04 -16.73 6.48
C ILE A 322 20.86 -15.78 7.68
N ALA A 323 21.31 -14.52 7.57
CA ALA A 323 21.20 -13.54 8.65
C ALA A 323 19.72 -13.23 8.99
N VAL A 324 18.86 -13.10 7.97
CA VAL A 324 17.41 -12.90 8.13
C VAL A 324 16.77 -14.10 8.78
N ALA A 325 17.08 -15.32 8.33
CA ALA A 325 16.59 -16.57 8.93
C ALA A 325 17.01 -16.73 10.39
N ALA A 326 18.27 -16.39 10.71
CA ALA A 326 18.79 -16.41 12.08
C ALA A 326 18.02 -15.42 12.98
N TRP A 327 17.78 -14.20 12.51
CA TRP A 327 17.00 -13.23 13.26
C TRP A 327 15.54 -13.69 13.46
N LEU A 328 14.86 -14.20 12.43
CA LEU A 328 13.51 -14.73 12.55
C LEU A 328 13.42 -15.88 13.56
N SER A 329 14.40 -16.78 13.53
CA SER A 329 14.51 -17.87 14.51
C SER A 329 14.69 -17.34 15.95
N ALA A 330 15.57 -16.35 16.15
CA ALA A 330 15.82 -15.76 17.45
C ALA A 330 14.59 -15.03 18.04
N GLU A 331 13.74 -14.46 17.18
CA GLU A 331 12.49 -13.81 17.57
C GLU A 331 11.30 -14.82 17.68
N GLY A 332 11.54 -16.10 17.44
CA GLY A 332 10.48 -17.12 17.45
C GLY A 332 9.44 -16.98 16.34
N ILE A 333 9.79 -16.32 15.23
CA ILE A 333 8.91 -16.11 14.08
C ILE A 333 9.07 -17.30 13.12
N ARG A 334 7.97 -17.94 12.75
CA ARG A 334 7.97 -18.99 11.71
C ARG A 334 8.33 -18.38 10.36
N PHE A 335 9.14 -19.08 9.59
CA PHE A 335 9.50 -18.62 8.25
C PHE A 335 9.76 -19.77 7.29
N VAL A 336 9.64 -19.46 6.00
CA VAL A 336 10.07 -20.32 4.90
C VAL A 336 11.02 -19.54 4.01
N VAL A 337 12.13 -20.16 3.66
CA VAL A 337 13.08 -19.67 2.65
C VAL A 337 12.93 -20.56 1.43
N PRO A 338 12.09 -20.23 0.44
CA PRO A 338 11.87 -21.07 -0.70
C PRO A 338 13.13 -21.19 -1.57
N GLU A 339 13.26 -22.32 -2.26
CA GLU A 339 14.29 -22.48 -3.27
C GLU A 339 14.13 -21.47 -4.41
N ALA A 340 15.23 -21.11 -5.06
CA ALA A 340 15.23 -20.23 -6.22
C ALA A 340 14.30 -20.75 -7.33
N LEU A 341 13.49 -19.85 -7.89
CA LEU A 341 12.68 -20.18 -9.06
C LEU A 341 13.57 -20.23 -10.32
N PRO A 342 13.16 -20.96 -11.36
CA PRO A 342 13.82 -20.88 -12.66
C PRO A 342 13.78 -19.47 -13.24
N SER A 343 14.77 -19.13 -14.07
CA SER A 343 14.90 -17.77 -14.65
C SER A 343 13.72 -17.33 -15.52
N ASP A 344 13.01 -18.28 -16.12
CA ASP A 344 11.80 -18.04 -16.90
C ASP A 344 10.56 -17.73 -16.03
N GLY A 345 10.67 -17.98 -14.73
CA GLY A 345 9.62 -17.67 -13.74
C GLY A 345 9.58 -16.22 -13.28
N PHE A 346 10.54 -15.38 -13.68
CA PHE A 346 10.64 -13.98 -13.25
C PHE A 346 10.47 -13.00 -14.41
N ALA A 347 9.83 -11.86 -14.12
CA ALA A 347 9.80 -10.69 -14.98
C ALA A 347 11.07 -9.84 -14.86
N ASP A 348 11.57 -9.70 -13.64
CA ASP A 348 12.74 -8.90 -13.26
C ASP A 348 13.47 -9.49 -12.04
N ALA A 349 14.07 -8.64 -11.20
CA ALA A 349 14.87 -9.06 -10.06
C ALA A 349 14.06 -9.71 -8.93
N SER A 350 12.78 -9.36 -8.75
CA SER A 350 11.97 -9.83 -7.62
C SER A 350 10.54 -10.24 -7.97
N HIS A 351 10.03 -9.88 -9.14
CA HIS A 351 8.65 -10.14 -9.50
C HIS A 351 8.50 -11.45 -10.29
N PRO A 352 7.90 -12.48 -9.71
CA PRO A 352 7.53 -13.67 -10.47
C PRO A 352 6.46 -13.35 -11.52
N LEU A 353 6.49 -14.08 -12.63
CA LEU A 353 5.37 -14.19 -13.56
C LEU A 353 4.34 -15.19 -13.04
N THR A 354 3.17 -15.27 -13.66
CA THR A 354 2.08 -16.17 -13.28
C THR A 354 2.57 -17.60 -12.97
N GLN A 355 3.34 -18.18 -13.88
CA GLN A 355 3.93 -19.53 -13.66
C GLN A 355 4.95 -19.57 -12.53
N GLY A 356 5.67 -18.45 -12.27
CA GLY A 356 6.59 -18.33 -11.15
C GLY A 356 5.83 -18.34 -9.82
N TYR A 357 4.72 -17.60 -9.72
CA TYR A 357 3.85 -17.62 -8.53
C TYR A 357 3.22 -18.98 -8.29
N GLU A 358 2.76 -19.66 -9.34
CA GLU A 358 2.23 -21.03 -9.20
C GLU A 358 3.28 -22.00 -8.64
N ARG A 359 4.50 -21.96 -9.17
CA ARG A 359 5.61 -22.78 -8.66
C ARG A 359 5.96 -22.43 -7.22
N LEU A 360 6.00 -21.11 -6.88
CA LEU A 360 6.27 -20.66 -5.53
C LEU A 360 5.20 -21.15 -4.55
N ALA A 361 3.93 -21.02 -4.88
CA ALA A 361 2.83 -21.47 -4.05
C ALA A 361 2.89 -22.98 -3.79
N LYS A 362 3.17 -23.81 -4.82
CA LYS A 362 3.35 -25.25 -4.67
C LYS A 362 4.51 -25.60 -3.72
N ARG A 363 5.63 -24.89 -3.82
CA ARG A 363 6.78 -25.08 -2.92
C ARG A 363 6.45 -24.70 -1.48
N LEU A 364 5.76 -23.57 -1.28
CA LEU A 364 5.33 -23.14 0.03
C LEU A 364 4.35 -24.15 0.65
N ALA A 365 3.35 -24.56 -0.10
CA ALA A 365 2.37 -25.56 0.35
C ALA A 365 2.99 -26.92 0.69
N ALA A 366 4.11 -27.30 0.07
CA ALA A 366 4.85 -28.52 0.38
C ALA A 366 5.83 -28.37 1.57
N ALA A 367 6.09 -27.14 2.03
CA ALA A 367 7.05 -26.91 3.12
C ALA A 367 6.46 -27.33 4.48
N PRO A 368 7.15 -28.19 5.28
CA PRO A 368 6.60 -28.69 6.55
C PRO A 368 6.22 -27.58 7.54
N VAL A 369 7.01 -26.50 7.60
CA VAL A 369 6.73 -25.33 8.46
C VAL A 369 5.45 -24.63 8.03
N PHE A 370 5.21 -24.50 6.73
CA PHE A 370 4.00 -23.91 6.18
C PHE A 370 2.76 -24.75 6.48
N GLN A 371 2.85 -26.07 6.28
CA GLN A 371 1.76 -27.00 6.58
C GLN A 371 1.42 -26.97 8.07
N SER A 372 2.43 -27.11 8.93
CA SER A 372 2.25 -27.05 10.39
C SER A 372 1.61 -25.73 10.85
N TRP A 373 1.90 -24.62 10.18
CA TRP A 373 1.30 -23.33 10.46
C TRP A 373 -0.17 -23.24 10.01
N LEU A 374 -0.53 -23.89 8.90
CA LEU A 374 -1.91 -23.94 8.42
C LEU A 374 -2.83 -24.84 9.25
N ASP A 375 -2.28 -25.87 9.89
CA ASP A 375 -3.04 -26.88 10.65
C ASP A 375 -3.36 -26.46 12.09
N GLN A 376 -2.76 -25.38 12.59
CA GLN A 376 -3.04 -24.79 13.91
C GLN A 376 -4.31 -23.94 13.89
#